data_87d5d03e316449c3e74208054e6d5e09
#
_entry.id   87d5d03e316449c3e74208054e6d5e09
#
_cell.length_a   1.000
_cell.length_b   1.000
_cell.length_c   1.000
_cell.angle_alpha   90.00
_cell.angle_beta   90.00
_cell.angle_gamma   90.00
#
_symmetry.space_group_name_H-M   'P 1'
#
loop_
_entity.id
_entity.type
_entity.pdbx_description
1 polymer ?
#
loop_
_entity_poly.entity_id
_entity_poly.type
_entity_poly.pdbx_seq_one_letter_code
_entity_poly.pdbx_strand_id
1 'polypeptide(L)'
;MMITFFAVTYFLCAFLISMFLNSVSSGVAGRLSDNAEIITVNQDHNSESALTYSDLGDILSKHKAVGAIKLVTEYNSGYALFDYEKTSSENSAPTAVIKPELEPYCMTINGRKTINFIGQNYTVSSINIYGGKDSDFILQSDKLSGSTVRFSGLTLIIDNKDKTPSVTESIKSDITGKNPDTNIRTDDISKIAGKGNLFTSGNIVIIIAILLIGLLILMNSGVFTWSWINSKRSEIMARRICGADDADIKKMIFINFLM
;
A
#
# COMPACT_ATOMS: atom_id res chain seq x y z
N MET A 1 30.40 23.69 8.12
CA MET A 1 29.03 24.12 8.40
C MET A 1 28.10 23.97 7.19
N MET A 2 28.52 24.30 5.97
CA MET A 2 27.72 24.17 4.73
C MET A 2 27.41 22.72 4.37
N ILE A 3 28.42 21.84 4.40
CA ILE A 3 28.28 20.40 4.11
C ILE A 3 27.30 19.71 5.05
N THR A 4 27.36 20.05 6.34
CA THR A 4 26.43 19.49 7.35
C THR A 4 24.99 19.93 7.11
N PHE A 5 24.76 21.18 6.68
CA PHE A 5 23.43 21.66 6.34
C PHE A 5 22.85 20.95 5.12
N PHE A 6 23.62 20.83 4.03
CA PHE A 6 23.17 20.08 2.84
C PHE A 6 22.94 18.61 3.13
N ALA A 7 23.81 17.97 3.92
CA ALA A 7 23.65 16.57 4.30
C ALA A 7 22.36 16.35 5.10
N VAL A 8 22.08 17.20 6.09
CA VAL A 8 20.85 17.13 6.91
C VAL A 8 19.61 17.34 6.03
N THR A 9 19.65 18.32 5.13
CA THR A 9 18.51 18.63 4.26
C THR A 9 18.25 17.50 3.25
N TYR A 10 19.32 16.95 2.66
CA TYR A 10 19.23 15.79 1.76
C TYR A 10 18.65 14.58 2.50
N PHE A 11 19.13 14.32 3.73
CA PHE A 11 18.60 13.22 4.55
C PHE A 11 17.12 13.40 4.88
N LEU A 12 16.69 14.61 5.23
CA LEU A 12 15.28 14.94 5.47
C LEU A 12 14.40 14.71 4.22
N CYS A 13 14.87 15.16 3.05
CA CYS A 13 14.16 14.92 1.80
C CYS A 13 14.07 13.43 1.46
N ALA A 14 15.18 12.69 1.58
CA ALA A 14 15.19 11.25 1.34
C ALA A 14 14.28 10.50 2.30
N PHE A 15 14.25 10.90 3.58
CA PHE A 15 13.36 10.35 4.59
C PHE A 15 11.88 10.62 4.26
N LEU A 16 11.52 11.86 3.89
CA LEU A 16 10.14 12.21 3.51
C LEU A 16 9.69 11.48 2.26
N ILE A 17 10.57 11.36 1.25
CA ILE A 17 10.28 10.58 0.03
C ILE A 17 10.09 9.10 0.39
N SER A 18 10.94 8.55 1.25
CA SER A 18 10.82 7.16 1.71
C SER A 18 9.52 6.94 2.48
N MET A 19 9.14 7.84 3.39
CA MET A 19 7.86 7.79 4.09
C MET A 19 6.66 7.88 3.13
N PHE A 20 6.76 8.76 2.11
CA PHE A 20 5.72 8.89 1.09
C PHE A 20 5.57 7.60 0.28
N LEU A 21 6.67 7.06 -0.23
CA LEU A 21 6.66 5.81 -1.00
C LEU A 21 6.11 4.64 -0.15
N ASN A 22 6.50 4.57 1.10
CA ASN A 22 5.99 3.54 2.01
C ASN A 22 4.49 3.73 2.32
N SER A 23 4.02 4.96 2.44
CA SER A 23 2.59 5.28 2.64
C SER A 23 1.73 4.89 1.42
N VAL A 24 2.27 5.06 0.20
CA VAL A 24 1.57 4.69 -1.05
C VAL A 24 1.57 3.17 -1.25
N SER A 25 2.63 2.47 -0.85
CA SER A 25 2.78 1.03 -1.07
C SER A 25 2.23 0.14 0.05
N SER A 26 1.87 0.71 1.21
CA SER A 26 1.50 -0.08 2.40
C SER A 26 0.08 -0.62 2.41
N GLY A 27 -0.79 -0.22 1.49
CA GLY A 27 -2.15 -0.74 1.36
C GLY A 27 -2.22 -2.07 0.60
N VAL A 28 -3.32 -2.82 0.79
CA VAL A 28 -3.61 -4.01 -0.03
C VAL A 28 -3.65 -3.64 -1.52
N ALA A 29 -4.19 -2.47 -1.84
CA ALA A 29 -4.22 -1.93 -3.20
C ALA A 29 -2.83 -1.74 -3.82
N GLY A 30 -1.80 -1.40 -3.03
CA GLY A 30 -0.41 -1.29 -3.50
C GLY A 30 0.28 -2.61 -3.85
N ARG A 31 -0.34 -3.74 -3.46
CA ARG A 31 0.16 -5.10 -3.75
C ARG A 31 -0.50 -5.71 -5.00
N LEU A 32 -1.53 -5.08 -5.52
CA LEU A 32 -2.32 -5.57 -6.65
C LEU A 32 -1.84 -4.95 -7.96
N SER A 33 -1.99 -5.69 -9.06
CA SER A 33 -1.65 -5.21 -10.40
C SER A 33 -2.67 -4.17 -10.89
N ASP A 34 -2.32 -3.49 -11.99
CA ASP A 34 -3.22 -2.50 -12.61
C ASP A 34 -4.43 -3.15 -13.29
N ASN A 35 -4.34 -4.45 -13.57
CA ASN A 35 -5.40 -5.25 -14.19
C ASN A 35 -6.33 -5.91 -13.16
N ALA A 36 -6.16 -5.64 -11.86
CA ALA A 36 -7.05 -6.20 -10.87
C ALA A 36 -8.49 -5.68 -11.03
N GLU A 37 -9.47 -6.55 -10.84
CA GLU A 37 -10.88 -6.24 -10.94
C GLU A 37 -11.59 -6.43 -9.60
N ILE A 38 -12.64 -5.65 -9.40
CA ILE A 38 -13.47 -5.71 -8.20
C ILE A 38 -14.80 -6.34 -8.57
N ILE A 39 -15.18 -7.36 -7.83
CA ILE A 39 -16.51 -7.97 -7.89
C ILE A 39 -17.22 -7.69 -6.57
N THR A 40 -18.36 -7.02 -6.62
CA THR A 40 -19.25 -6.91 -5.48
C THR A 40 -20.36 -7.93 -5.64
N VAL A 41 -20.49 -8.80 -4.67
CA VAL A 41 -21.49 -9.88 -4.63
C VAL A 41 -22.48 -9.57 -3.54
N ASN A 42 -23.75 -9.40 -3.88
CA ASN A 42 -24.83 -9.19 -2.92
C ASN A 42 -25.84 -10.32 -3.05
N GLN A 43 -26.24 -10.90 -1.93
CA GLN A 43 -27.25 -11.98 -1.87
C GLN A 43 -28.11 -11.82 -0.62
N ASP A 44 -29.32 -12.38 -0.66
CA ASP A 44 -30.12 -12.54 0.55
C ASP A 44 -29.55 -13.70 1.39
N HIS A 45 -28.99 -13.37 2.55
CA HIS A 45 -28.36 -14.36 3.43
C HIS A 45 -29.37 -15.33 4.02
N ASN A 46 -30.67 -15.03 4.02
CA ASN A 46 -31.75 -15.88 4.49
C ASN A 46 -32.22 -16.89 3.42
N SER A 47 -31.79 -16.72 2.17
CA SER A 47 -32.10 -17.66 1.10
C SER A 47 -31.46 -19.02 1.38
N GLU A 48 -32.20 -20.11 1.08
CA GLU A 48 -31.64 -21.46 1.19
C GLU A 48 -30.46 -21.69 0.25
N SER A 49 -30.45 -21.00 -0.89
CA SER A 49 -29.38 -21.02 -1.89
C SER A 49 -28.22 -20.08 -1.59
N ALA A 50 -28.25 -19.35 -0.46
CA ALA A 50 -27.21 -18.38 -0.13
C ALA A 50 -25.84 -19.05 0.01
N LEU A 51 -24.86 -18.50 -0.69
CA LEU A 51 -23.47 -18.95 -0.69
C LEU A 51 -22.82 -18.75 0.67
N THR A 52 -21.98 -19.68 1.05
CA THR A 52 -21.10 -19.59 2.22
C THR A 52 -19.70 -19.14 1.82
N TYR A 53 -18.87 -18.75 2.79
CA TYR A 53 -17.45 -18.49 2.52
C TYR A 53 -16.72 -19.75 2.05
N SER A 54 -17.16 -20.96 2.44
CA SER A 54 -16.61 -22.22 1.94
C SER A 54 -16.89 -22.39 0.45
N ASP A 55 -18.14 -22.15 0.01
CA ASP A 55 -18.49 -22.19 -1.41
C ASP A 55 -17.66 -21.24 -2.26
N LEU A 56 -17.43 -20.03 -1.72
CA LEU A 56 -16.58 -19.04 -2.38
C LEU A 56 -15.14 -19.53 -2.46
N GLY A 57 -14.60 -20.10 -1.38
CA GLY A 57 -13.27 -20.69 -1.33
C GLY A 57 -13.08 -21.79 -2.38
N ASP A 58 -14.08 -22.65 -2.56
CA ASP A 58 -14.06 -23.71 -3.59
C ASP A 58 -14.03 -23.13 -5.00
N ILE A 59 -14.87 -22.10 -5.28
CA ILE A 59 -14.89 -21.41 -6.56
C ILE A 59 -13.54 -20.77 -6.85
N LEU A 60 -12.99 -20.01 -5.89
CA LEU A 60 -11.71 -19.33 -6.05
C LEU A 60 -10.56 -20.31 -6.27
N SER A 61 -10.55 -21.42 -5.54
CA SER A 61 -9.52 -22.45 -5.70
C SER A 61 -9.62 -23.17 -7.05
N LYS A 62 -10.82 -23.46 -7.55
CA LYS A 62 -11.08 -24.04 -8.87
C LYS A 62 -10.48 -23.20 -9.98
N HIS A 63 -10.60 -21.87 -9.87
CA HIS A 63 -10.06 -20.93 -10.86
C HIS A 63 -8.64 -20.49 -10.55
N LYS A 64 -7.99 -21.03 -9.52
CA LYS A 64 -6.67 -20.61 -9.04
C LYS A 64 -6.58 -19.09 -8.87
N ALA A 65 -7.63 -18.50 -8.30
CA ALA A 65 -7.72 -17.07 -8.15
C ALA A 65 -6.68 -16.55 -7.15
N VAL A 66 -6.18 -15.34 -7.43
CA VAL A 66 -5.31 -14.55 -6.57
C VAL A 66 -6.01 -13.24 -6.29
N GLY A 67 -5.96 -12.78 -5.04
CA GLY A 67 -6.58 -11.50 -4.72
C GLY A 67 -6.88 -11.32 -3.23
N ALA A 68 -7.93 -10.55 -2.97
CA ALA A 68 -8.34 -10.21 -1.62
C ALA A 68 -9.86 -10.15 -1.48
N ILE A 69 -10.36 -10.54 -0.32
CA ILE A 69 -11.76 -10.35 0.09
C ILE A 69 -11.78 -9.22 1.10
N LYS A 70 -12.56 -8.18 0.85
CA LYS A 70 -12.83 -7.14 1.84
C LYS A 70 -13.87 -7.65 2.83
N LEU A 71 -13.47 -7.73 4.07
CA LEU A 71 -14.31 -8.12 5.20
C LEU A 71 -14.68 -6.87 5.99
N VAL A 72 -15.97 -6.70 6.23
CA VAL A 72 -16.50 -5.61 7.05
C VAL A 72 -17.30 -6.24 8.17
N THR A 73 -16.91 -5.97 9.40
CA THR A 73 -17.66 -6.28 10.61
C THR A 73 -18.32 -5.02 11.14
N GLU A 74 -19.12 -5.12 12.18
CA GLU A 74 -19.84 -3.98 12.76
C GLU A 74 -18.90 -2.83 13.19
N TYR A 75 -17.66 -3.16 13.62
CA TYR A 75 -16.71 -2.18 14.18
C TYR A 75 -15.37 -2.14 13.43
N ASN A 76 -15.10 -3.10 12.57
CA ASN A 76 -13.78 -3.26 11.96
C ASN A 76 -13.89 -3.62 10.48
N SER A 77 -12.92 -3.18 9.72
CA SER A 77 -12.77 -3.55 8.32
C SER A 77 -11.37 -4.05 8.02
N GLY A 78 -11.25 -5.01 7.12
CA GLY A 78 -9.96 -5.56 6.75
C GLY A 78 -10.04 -6.40 5.49
N TYR A 79 -8.96 -7.10 5.21
CA TYR A 79 -8.84 -7.91 4.01
C TYR A 79 -8.37 -9.32 4.35
N ALA A 80 -8.98 -10.31 3.72
CA ALA A 80 -8.46 -11.66 3.65
C ALA A 80 -7.75 -11.84 2.29
N LEU A 81 -6.45 -12.07 2.30
CA LEU A 81 -5.64 -12.34 1.12
C LEU A 81 -5.70 -13.82 0.80
N PHE A 82 -5.81 -14.16 -0.47
CA PHE A 82 -5.75 -15.52 -0.97
C PHE A 82 -4.87 -15.60 -2.22
N ASP A 83 -4.22 -16.74 -2.38
CA ASP A 83 -3.36 -17.02 -3.53
C ASP A 83 -3.47 -18.52 -3.85
N TYR A 84 -4.47 -18.88 -4.65
CA TYR A 84 -4.70 -20.25 -5.08
C TYR A 84 -3.86 -20.64 -6.31
N GLU A 85 -3.14 -19.71 -6.93
CA GLU A 85 -2.22 -20.00 -8.03
C GLU A 85 -1.00 -20.77 -7.53
N LYS A 86 -0.49 -20.36 -6.36
CA LYS A 86 0.57 -21.09 -5.68
C LYS A 86 -0.04 -22.32 -5.05
N THR A 87 -0.07 -23.41 -5.81
CA THR A 87 -0.46 -24.72 -5.31
C THR A 87 0.27 -24.95 -3.99
N SER A 88 -0.49 -25.01 -2.91
CA SER A 88 -0.02 -25.17 -1.56
C SER A 88 1.07 -26.22 -1.46
N SER A 89 2.33 -25.80 -1.49
CA SER A 89 3.30 -26.53 -0.73
C SER A 89 3.01 -26.23 0.74
N GLU A 90 2.32 -27.17 1.36
CA GLU A 90 2.27 -27.37 2.80
C GLU A 90 1.49 -26.35 3.65
N ASN A 91 0.44 -26.88 4.32
CA ASN A 91 -0.06 -26.57 5.66
C ASN A 91 0.49 -25.32 6.38
N SER A 92 0.54 -24.17 5.75
CA SER A 92 0.77 -22.93 6.47
C SER A 92 -0.48 -22.64 7.30
N ALA A 93 -0.34 -22.62 8.62
CA ALA A 93 -1.44 -22.25 9.51
C ALA A 93 -1.91 -20.82 9.11
N PRO A 94 -3.22 -20.59 9.09
CA PRO A 94 -3.75 -19.28 8.74
C PRO A 94 -3.21 -18.22 9.70
N THR A 95 -2.72 -17.09 9.14
CA THR A 95 -2.10 -16.03 9.92
C THR A 95 -2.85 -14.71 9.77
N ALA A 96 -2.74 -13.86 10.80
CA ALA A 96 -3.31 -12.52 10.81
C ALA A 96 -2.27 -11.48 11.20
N VAL A 97 -2.31 -10.34 10.54
CA VAL A 97 -1.70 -9.09 10.99
C VAL A 97 -2.83 -8.18 11.45
N ILE A 98 -2.77 -7.68 12.67
CA ILE A 98 -3.85 -6.88 13.27
C ILE A 98 -3.32 -5.54 13.77
N LYS A 99 -4.22 -4.55 13.90
CA LYS A 99 -3.93 -3.32 14.64
C LYS A 99 -3.95 -3.56 16.15
N PRO A 100 -3.25 -2.70 16.95
CA PRO A 100 -3.23 -2.81 18.41
C PRO A 100 -4.62 -2.78 19.04
N GLU A 101 -5.57 -2.07 18.45
CA GLU A 101 -6.95 -1.96 18.94
C GLU A 101 -7.69 -3.31 18.94
N LEU A 102 -7.24 -4.25 18.11
CA LEU A 102 -7.80 -5.60 18.03
C LEU A 102 -7.12 -6.60 18.99
N GLU A 103 -6.03 -6.23 19.62
CA GLU A 103 -5.30 -7.09 20.54
C GLU A 103 -6.15 -7.59 21.73
N PRO A 104 -7.04 -6.78 22.35
CA PRO A 104 -7.92 -7.24 23.43
C PRO A 104 -8.90 -8.34 23.02
N TYR A 105 -9.18 -8.49 21.72
CA TYR A 105 -10.08 -9.54 21.20
C TYR A 105 -9.36 -10.84 20.86
N CYS A 106 -8.03 -10.87 21.05
CA CYS A 106 -7.25 -12.07 20.81
C CYS A 106 -7.38 -13.07 21.98
N MET A 107 -7.45 -14.34 21.63
CA MET A 107 -7.37 -15.46 22.58
C MET A 107 -5.98 -16.07 22.53
N THR A 108 -5.55 -16.68 23.63
CA THR A 108 -4.30 -17.44 23.64
C THR A 108 -4.62 -18.92 23.52
N ILE A 109 -4.26 -19.54 22.38
CA ILE A 109 -4.43 -20.98 22.14
C ILE A 109 -3.05 -21.59 21.93
N ASN A 110 -2.71 -22.60 22.71
CA ASN A 110 -1.40 -23.27 22.66
C ASN A 110 -0.20 -22.31 22.76
N GLY A 111 -0.32 -21.27 23.60
CA GLY A 111 0.75 -20.27 23.80
C GLY A 111 0.90 -19.26 22.65
N ARG A 112 0.02 -19.28 21.64
CA ARG A 112 0.02 -18.32 20.52
C ARG A 112 -1.23 -17.44 20.59
N LYS A 113 -1.06 -16.14 20.33
CA LYS A 113 -2.21 -15.25 20.17
C LYS A 113 -2.95 -15.62 18.90
N THR A 114 -4.24 -15.80 19.01
CA THR A 114 -5.15 -16.13 17.88
C THR A 114 -6.34 -15.20 17.91
N ILE A 115 -6.87 -14.88 16.75
CA ILE A 115 -8.08 -14.11 16.58
C ILE A 115 -9.05 -14.89 15.68
N ASN A 116 -10.35 -14.88 16.02
CA ASN A 116 -11.37 -15.58 15.24
C ASN A 116 -12.01 -14.61 14.24
N PHE A 117 -11.97 -14.95 12.96
CA PHE A 117 -12.71 -14.29 11.91
C PHE A 117 -13.42 -15.33 11.04
N ILE A 118 -14.67 -15.07 10.73
CA ILE A 118 -15.48 -15.91 9.82
C ILE A 118 -15.56 -17.38 10.30
N GLY A 119 -15.53 -17.60 11.61
CA GLY A 119 -15.54 -18.95 12.18
C GLY A 119 -14.21 -19.70 12.12
N GLN A 120 -13.14 -19.08 11.66
CA GLN A 120 -11.79 -19.63 11.58
C GLN A 120 -10.83 -18.91 12.52
N ASN A 121 -9.93 -19.64 13.16
CA ASN A 121 -8.90 -19.10 14.03
C ASN A 121 -7.63 -18.79 13.22
N TYR A 122 -7.18 -17.53 13.32
CA TYR A 122 -5.95 -17.05 12.69
C TYR A 122 -4.89 -16.81 13.76
N THR A 123 -3.68 -17.31 13.56
CA THR A 123 -2.54 -17.00 14.43
C THR A 123 -2.05 -15.60 14.17
N VAL A 124 -1.99 -14.75 15.20
CA VAL A 124 -1.47 -13.39 15.08
C VAL A 124 0.04 -13.44 14.86
N SER A 125 0.46 -13.11 13.65
CA SER A 125 1.87 -13.09 13.26
C SER A 125 2.54 -11.76 13.61
N SER A 126 1.78 -10.66 13.61
CA SER A 126 2.29 -9.33 13.90
C SER A 126 1.16 -8.41 14.35
N ILE A 127 1.48 -7.51 15.29
CA ILE A 127 0.63 -6.40 15.70
C ILE A 127 1.28 -5.14 15.13
N ASN A 128 0.63 -4.49 14.18
CA ASN A 128 1.24 -3.42 13.43
C ASN A 128 0.43 -2.12 13.54
N ILE A 129 1.05 -1.06 14.07
CA ILE A 129 0.47 0.28 14.17
C ILE A 129 0.21 0.88 12.77
N TYR A 130 0.92 0.37 11.76
CA TYR A 130 0.89 0.86 10.38
C TYR A 130 0.04 0.00 9.43
N GLY A 131 -0.95 -0.73 9.95
CA GLY A 131 -2.00 -1.26 9.09
C GLY A 131 -2.49 -0.14 8.18
N GLY A 132 -2.55 -0.38 6.84
CA GLY A 132 -2.92 0.65 5.88
C GLY A 132 -4.16 1.43 6.34
N LYS A 133 -4.29 2.70 5.95
CA LYS A 133 -5.38 3.59 6.38
C LYS A 133 -6.78 2.98 6.27
N ASP A 134 -6.92 1.92 5.49
CA ASP A 134 -8.20 1.33 5.10
C ASP A 134 -8.42 -0.09 5.66
N SER A 135 -7.54 -0.60 6.53
CA SER A 135 -7.71 -1.94 7.10
C SER A 135 -7.22 -2.05 8.53
N ASP A 136 -8.05 -2.64 9.38
CA ASP A 136 -7.74 -2.92 10.79
C ASP A 136 -7.04 -4.27 10.94
N PHE A 137 -7.21 -5.15 9.96
CA PHE A 137 -6.57 -6.46 9.91
C PHE A 137 -6.31 -6.93 8.49
N ILE A 138 -5.30 -7.78 8.33
CA ILE A 138 -5.00 -8.52 7.10
C ILE A 138 -4.87 -9.99 7.47
N LEU A 139 -5.74 -10.81 6.92
CA LEU A 139 -5.72 -12.26 7.08
C LEU A 139 -5.01 -12.89 5.88
N GLN A 140 -4.18 -13.88 6.14
CA GLN A 140 -3.60 -14.73 5.12
C GLN A 140 -4.11 -16.15 5.32
N SER A 141 -4.81 -16.67 4.33
CA SER A 141 -5.33 -18.03 4.36
C SER A 141 -5.29 -18.61 2.96
N ASP A 142 -4.66 -19.77 2.84
CA ASP A 142 -4.66 -20.53 1.59
C ASP A 142 -6.02 -21.17 1.33
N LYS A 143 -6.90 -21.21 2.34
CA LYS A 143 -8.21 -21.85 2.29
C LYS A 143 -9.23 -21.03 3.08
N LEU A 144 -10.24 -20.53 2.41
CA LEU A 144 -11.48 -20.08 3.03
C LEU A 144 -12.39 -21.27 3.36
N SER A 145 -11.90 -22.48 3.17
CA SER A 145 -12.60 -23.73 3.36
C SER A 145 -12.86 -24.01 4.84
N GLY A 146 -14.11 -24.23 5.18
CA GLY A 146 -14.55 -24.62 6.52
C GLY A 146 -15.49 -23.63 7.19
N SER A 147 -15.66 -22.43 6.66
CA SER A 147 -16.64 -21.49 7.19
C SER A 147 -17.99 -21.71 6.54
N THR A 148 -18.95 -22.24 7.31
CA THR A 148 -20.36 -22.36 6.93
C THR A 148 -21.12 -21.04 7.09
N VAL A 149 -20.41 -19.95 7.41
CA VAL A 149 -20.99 -18.63 7.57
C VAL A 149 -21.44 -18.10 6.21
N ARG A 150 -22.70 -17.67 6.12
CA ARG A 150 -23.26 -17.00 4.95
C ARG A 150 -22.91 -15.52 5.00
N PHE A 151 -22.77 -14.88 3.85
CA PHE A 151 -22.58 -13.43 3.73
C PHE A 151 -23.77 -12.79 3.02
N SER A 152 -24.10 -11.55 3.33
CA SER A 152 -25.10 -10.74 2.61
C SER A 152 -24.48 -9.93 1.50
N GLY A 153 -23.32 -9.35 1.75
CA GLY A 153 -22.55 -8.55 0.80
C GLY A 153 -21.06 -8.80 0.95
N LEU A 154 -20.37 -8.89 -0.17
CA LEU A 154 -18.96 -9.20 -0.24
C LEU A 154 -18.30 -8.40 -1.35
N THR A 155 -17.14 -7.86 -1.09
CA THR A 155 -16.28 -7.26 -2.12
C THR A 155 -15.05 -8.15 -2.31
N LEU A 156 -14.92 -8.67 -3.51
CA LEU A 156 -13.86 -9.56 -3.95
C LEU A 156 -12.96 -8.80 -4.92
N ILE A 157 -11.66 -8.86 -4.71
CA ILE A 157 -10.67 -8.27 -5.59
C ILE A 157 -9.90 -9.41 -6.22
N ILE A 158 -9.95 -9.53 -7.55
CA ILE A 158 -9.25 -10.55 -8.32
C ILE A 158 -8.05 -9.92 -9.00
N ASP A 159 -6.88 -10.53 -8.87
CA ASP A 159 -5.63 -10.08 -9.45
C ASP A 159 -4.81 -11.24 -9.99
N ASN A 160 -5.18 -11.73 -11.13
CA ASN A 160 -4.44 -12.78 -11.84
C ASN A 160 -3.62 -12.19 -13.00
N LYS A 161 -3.15 -10.97 -12.88
CA LYS A 161 -2.39 -10.23 -13.89
C LYS A 161 -3.14 -10.22 -15.23
N ASP A 162 -2.52 -10.73 -16.28
CA ASP A 162 -3.12 -10.72 -17.65
C ASP A 162 -4.34 -11.63 -17.78
N LYS A 163 -4.56 -12.56 -16.85
CA LYS A 163 -5.69 -13.49 -16.84
C LYS A 163 -6.90 -12.97 -16.07
N THR A 164 -6.78 -11.84 -15.39
CA THR A 164 -7.83 -11.33 -14.50
C THR A 164 -9.21 -11.28 -15.15
N PRO A 165 -9.42 -10.69 -16.33
CA PRO A 165 -10.76 -10.61 -16.92
C PRO A 165 -11.41 -11.97 -17.17
N SER A 166 -10.64 -12.96 -17.67
CA SER A 166 -11.16 -14.29 -17.95
C SER A 166 -11.48 -15.08 -16.67
N VAL A 167 -10.66 -14.92 -15.64
CA VAL A 167 -10.89 -15.54 -14.32
C VAL A 167 -12.09 -14.91 -13.65
N THR A 168 -12.23 -13.59 -13.71
CA THR A 168 -13.37 -12.85 -13.16
C THR A 168 -14.69 -13.31 -13.79
N GLU A 169 -14.77 -13.43 -15.11
CA GLU A 169 -16.00 -13.90 -15.78
C GLU A 169 -16.32 -15.35 -15.43
N SER A 170 -15.32 -16.20 -15.31
CA SER A 170 -15.51 -17.59 -14.89
C SER A 170 -16.02 -17.70 -13.45
N ILE A 171 -15.48 -16.90 -12.54
CA ILE A 171 -15.93 -16.82 -11.14
C ILE A 171 -17.37 -16.33 -11.06
N LYS A 172 -17.74 -15.28 -11.82
CA LYS A 172 -19.13 -14.79 -11.88
C LYS A 172 -20.10 -15.89 -12.35
N SER A 173 -19.73 -16.60 -13.42
CA SER A 173 -20.53 -17.70 -13.94
C SER A 173 -20.78 -18.81 -12.90
N ASP A 174 -19.72 -19.18 -12.15
CA ASP A 174 -19.85 -20.22 -11.12
C ASP A 174 -20.66 -19.71 -9.91
N ILE A 175 -20.52 -18.45 -9.50
CA ILE A 175 -21.34 -17.85 -8.45
C ILE A 175 -22.82 -17.84 -8.86
N THR A 176 -23.12 -17.34 -10.06
CA THR A 176 -24.50 -17.30 -10.56
C THR A 176 -25.07 -18.72 -10.77
N GLY A 177 -24.23 -19.67 -11.19
CA GLY A 177 -24.64 -21.05 -11.32
C GLY A 177 -25.03 -21.72 -9.98
N LYS A 178 -24.38 -21.35 -8.89
CA LYS A 178 -24.73 -21.86 -7.54
C LYS A 178 -25.92 -21.11 -6.93
N ASN A 179 -26.00 -19.80 -7.12
CA ASN A 179 -27.10 -18.97 -6.62
C ASN A 179 -27.53 -17.96 -7.69
N PRO A 180 -28.58 -18.26 -8.47
CA PRO A 180 -29.07 -17.37 -9.55
C PRO A 180 -29.60 -16.02 -9.03
N ASP A 181 -30.02 -15.92 -7.78
CA ASP A 181 -30.58 -14.70 -7.19
C ASP A 181 -29.47 -13.71 -6.72
N THR A 182 -28.22 -14.06 -6.96
CA THR A 182 -27.09 -13.23 -6.57
C THR A 182 -26.93 -12.03 -7.52
N ASN A 183 -26.88 -10.83 -6.97
CA ASN A 183 -26.57 -9.63 -7.72
C ASN A 183 -25.04 -9.40 -7.72
N ILE A 184 -24.45 -9.53 -8.92
CA ILE A 184 -23.01 -9.36 -9.12
C ILE A 184 -22.74 -8.08 -9.89
N ARG A 185 -21.91 -7.21 -9.32
CA ARG A 185 -21.44 -5.99 -9.97
C ARG A 185 -19.92 -6.04 -10.09
N THR A 186 -19.42 -5.67 -11.27
CA THR A 186 -17.99 -5.48 -11.49
C THR A 186 -17.69 -4.00 -11.53
N ASP A 187 -16.66 -3.61 -10.81
CA ASP A 187 -16.14 -2.25 -10.77
C ASP A 187 -14.63 -2.24 -11.03
N ASP A 188 -14.15 -1.13 -11.55
CA ASP A 188 -12.72 -0.90 -11.77
C ASP A 188 -12.03 -0.70 -10.42
N ILE A 189 -10.81 -1.24 -10.29
CA ILE A 189 -9.97 -1.11 -9.10
C ILE A 189 -9.65 0.36 -8.76
N SER A 190 -9.69 1.25 -9.74
CA SER A 190 -9.51 2.69 -9.53
C SER A 190 -10.51 3.28 -8.54
N LYS A 191 -11.66 2.60 -8.32
CA LYS A 191 -12.68 2.99 -7.33
C LYS A 191 -12.36 2.57 -5.90
N ILE A 192 -11.43 1.64 -5.70
CA ILE A 192 -10.91 1.38 -4.35
C ILE A 192 -9.97 2.52 -4.00
N ALA A 193 -10.36 3.30 -3.00
CA ALA A 193 -9.55 4.39 -2.48
C ALA A 193 -8.13 3.88 -2.18
N GLY A 194 -7.14 4.45 -2.85
CA GLY A 194 -5.73 4.20 -2.57
C GLY A 194 -4.88 3.75 -3.73
N LYS A 195 -5.43 3.21 -4.82
CA LYS A 195 -4.61 2.86 -5.96
C LYS A 195 -4.43 4.07 -6.88
N GLY A 196 -3.22 4.58 -6.91
CA GLY A 196 -2.74 5.49 -7.95
C GLY A 196 -3.18 6.95 -7.85
N ASN A 197 -4.05 7.34 -6.93
CA ASN A 197 -4.35 8.75 -6.76
C ASN A 197 -3.28 9.43 -5.88
N LEU A 198 -2.17 9.82 -6.50
CA LEU A 198 -1.17 10.72 -5.91
C LEU A 198 -1.84 12.01 -5.35
N PHE A 199 -3.04 12.32 -5.80
CA PHE A 199 -3.84 13.48 -5.42
C PHE A 199 -4.91 13.20 -4.35
N THR A 200 -4.85 12.08 -3.64
CA THR A 200 -5.68 11.90 -2.43
C THR A 200 -5.32 12.95 -1.39
N SER A 201 -6.29 13.49 -0.67
CA SER A 201 -6.11 14.65 0.26
C SER A 201 -4.89 14.50 1.19
N GLY A 202 -4.60 13.29 1.68
CA GLY A 202 -3.42 13.02 2.51
C GLY A 202 -2.10 13.10 1.73
N ASN A 203 -2.09 12.66 0.49
CA ASN A 203 -0.90 12.68 -0.36
C ASN A 203 -0.61 14.09 -0.91
N ILE A 204 -1.64 14.89 -1.17
CA ILE A 204 -1.47 16.30 -1.58
C ILE A 204 -0.70 17.08 -0.53
N VAL A 205 -1.00 16.91 0.75
CA VAL A 205 -0.29 17.61 1.84
C VAL A 205 1.20 17.23 1.83
N ILE A 206 1.52 15.95 1.64
CA ILE A 206 2.91 15.47 1.58
C ILE A 206 3.62 16.02 0.34
N ILE A 207 2.98 16.03 -0.83
CA ILE A 207 3.54 16.60 -2.07
C ILE A 207 3.82 18.09 -1.90
N ILE A 208 2.87 18.83 -1.33
CA ILE A 208 3.05 20.26 -1.04
C ILE A 208 4.22 20.47 -0.05
N ALA A 209 4.32 19.65 0.99
CA ALA A 209 5.43 19.73 1.95
C ALA A 209 6.78 19.47 1.27
N ILE A 210 6.90 18.47 0.40
CA ILE A 210 8.11 18.17 -0.35
C ILE A 210 8.48 19.34 -1.27
N LEU A 211 7.50 19.93 -1.98
CA LEU A 211 7.71 21.09 -2.84
C LEU A 211 8.18 22.31 -2.04
N LEU A 212 7.57 22.60 -0.89
CA LEU A 212 7.97 23.71 -0.02
C LEU A 212 9.38 23.52 0.53
N ILE A 213 9.74 22.32 0.96
CA ILE A 213 11.09 22.00 1.43
C ILE A 213 12.09 22.16 0.28
N GLY A 214 11.78 21.68 -0.92
CA GLY A 214 12.60 21.85 -2.11
C GLY A 214 12.83 23.32 -2.44
N LEU A 215 11.77 24.14 -2.37
CA LEU A 215 11.86 25.59 -2.58
C LEU A 215 12.75 26.28 -1.53
N LEU A 216 12.58 25.92 -0.25
CA LEU A 216 13.43 26.42 0.84
C LEU A 216 14.90 26.07 0.64
N ILE A 217 15.21 24.85 0.17
CA ILE A 217 16.57 24.44 -0.15
C ILE A 217 17.15 25.32 -1.26
N LEU A 218 16.40 25.54 -2.34
CA LEU A 218 16.83 26.38 -3.46
C LEU A 218 17.08 27.83 -3.03
N MET A 219 16.17 28.39 -2.24
CA MET A 219 16.33 29.75 -1.72
C MET A 219 17.56 29.89 -0.82
N ASN A 220 17.72 28.99 0.14
CA ASN A 220 18.86 28.96 1.04
C ASN A 220 20.18 28.77 0.30
N SER A 221 20.22 27.89 -0.70
CA SER A 221 21.37 27.65 -1.56
C SER A 221 21.74 28.96 -2.34
N GLY A 222 20.72 29.64 -2.88
CA GLY A 222 20.91 30.93 -3.59
C GLY A 222 21.48 32.01 -2.67
N VAL A 223 20.88 32.22 -1.50
CA VAL A 223 21.35 33.20 -0.50
C VAL A 223 22.78 32.90 -0.05
N PHE A 224 23.08 31.63 0.18
CA PHE A 224 24.41 31.19 0.60
C PHE A 224 25.46 31.44 -0.48
N THR A 225 25.15 31.06 -1.71
CA THR A 225 26.01 31.28 -2.86
C THR A 225 26.27 32.78 -3.06
N TRP A 226 25.25 33.61 -2.98
CA TRP A 226 25.34 35.05 -3.06
C TRP A 226 26.24 35.65 -1.96
N SER A 227 26.01 35.25 -0.70
CA SER A 227 26.80 35.67 0.45
C SER A 227 28.29 35.31 0.30
N TRP A 228 28.54 34.06 -0.17
CA TRP A 228 29.91 33.59 -0.39
C TRP A 228 30.60 34.35 -1.52
N ILE A 229 29.95 34.60 -2.66
CA ILE A 229 30.49 35.37 -3.75
C ILE A 229 30.83 36.80 -3.28
N ASN A 230 29.95 37.42 -2.50
CA ASN A 230 30.21 38.74 -1.95
C ASN A 230 31.40 38.76 -1.00
N SER A 231 31.56 37.76 -0.16
CA SER A 231 32.71 37.67 0.75
C SER A 231 34.05 37.45 0.01
N LYS A 232 34.00 36.81 -1.15
CA LYS A 232 35.18 36.56 -2.00
C LYS A 232 35.39 37.57 -3.13
N ARG A 233 34.55 38.63 -3.19
CA ARG A 233 34.56 39.61 -4.27
C ARG A 233 35.91 40.28 -4.45
N SER A 234 36.60 40.66 -3.37
CA SER A 234 37.94 41.27 -3.41
C SER A 234 39.00 40.32 -3.97
N GLU A 235 38.95 39.04 -3.58
CA GLU A 235 39.86 38.02 -4.08
C GLU A 235 39.66 37.75 -5.57
N ILE A 236 38.39 37.65 -6.00
CA ILE A 236 38.02 37.50 -7.43
C ILE A 236 38.49 38.68 -8.24
N MET A 237 38.29 39.92 -7.74
CA MET A 237 38.77 41.12 -8.43
C MET A 237 40.30 41.17 -8.52
N ALA A 238 41.02 40.87 -7.44
CA ALA A 238 42.48 40.82 -7.46
C ALA A 238 43.01 39.84 -8.52
N ARG A 239 42.41 38.65 -8.61
CA ARG A 239 42.79 37.65 -9.63
C ARG A 239 42.51 38.11 -11.05
N ARG A 240 41.38 38.82 -11.30
CA ARG A 240 41.10 39.44 -12.61
C ARG A 240 42.14 40.49 -13.00
N ILE A 241 42.53 41.31 -12.05
CA ILE A 241 43.60 42.33 -12.30
C ILE A 241 44.92 41.65 -12.62
N CYS A 242 45.21 40.49 -12.02
CA CYS A 242 46.38 39.67 -12.30
C CYS A 242 46.28 38.82 -13.59
N GLY A 243 45.20 38.98 -14.39
CA GLY A 243 45.07 38.33 -15.69
C GLY A 243 44.39 36.97 -15.66
N ALA A 244 43.71 36.59 -14.56
CA ALA A 244 42.93 35.36 -14.53
C ALA A 244 41.71 35.47 -15.44
N ASP A 245 41.51 34.44 -16.25
CA ASP A 245 40.41 34.30 -17.18
C ASP A 245 39.11 33.92 -16.40
N ASP A 246 37.96 34.14 -17.01
CA ASP A 246 36.65 33.77 -16.45
C ASP A 246 36.50 32.27 -16.22
N ALA A 247 37.19 31.40 -17.01
CA ALA A 247 37.24 29.99 -16.83
C ALA A 247 37.98 29.58 -15.54
N ASP A 248 39.09 30.23 -15.24
CA ASP A 248 39.88 30.04 -14.04
C ASP A 248 39.10 30.41 -12.78
N ILE A 249 38.38 31.54 -12.86
CA ILE A 249 37.52 32.00 -11.76
C ILE A 249 36.37 31.04 -11.53
N LYS A 250 35.69 30.55 -12.57
CA LYS A 250 34.63 29.56 -12.47
C LYS A 250 35.13 28.22 -11.86
N LYS A 251 36.32 27.76 -12.31
CA LYS A 251 36.97 26.56 -11.79
C LYS A 251 37.28 26.69 -10.29
N MET A 252 37.82 27.84 -9.88
CA MET A 252 38.10 28.15 -8.48
C MET A 252 36.80 28.12 -7.63
N ILE A 253 35.74 28.78 -8.12
CA ILE A 253 34.45 28.80 -7.46
C ILE A 253 33.92 27.37 -7.28
N PHE A 254 33.98 26.57 -8.33
CA PHE A 254 33.51 25.19 -8.31
C PHE A 254 34.29 24.31 -7.33
N ILE A 255 35.63 24.41 -7.32
CA ILE A 255 36.47 23.63 -6.38
C ILE A 255 36.20 24.05 -4.93
N ASN A 256 36.11 25.35 -4.64
CA ASN A 256 35.81 25.83 -3.28
C ASN A 256 34.37 25.53 -2.83
N PHE A 257 33.46 25.25 -3.75
CA PHE A 257 32.09 24.87 -3.44
C PHE A 257 31.96 23.37 -3.12
N LEU A 258 32.89 22.55 -3.67
CA LEU A 258 32.93 21.09 -3.44
C LEU A 258 33.67 20.70 -2.15
N MET A 259 34.56 21.55 -1.64
CA MET A 259 35.26 21.37 -0.34
C MET A 259 34.42 21.96 0.82
#